data_1a966380994a8f73bd0da787c1e6b923
#
_entry.id   1a966380994a8f73bd0da787c1e6b923
#
_cell.length_a   1.000
_cell.length_b   1.000
_cell.length_c   1.000
_cell.angle_alpha   90.00
_cell.angle_beta   90.00
_cell.angle_gamma   90.00
#
_symmetry.space_group_name_H-M   'P 1'
#
loop_
_entity.id
_entity.type
_entity.pdbx_description
1 polymer ?
#
loop_
_entity_poly.entity_id
_entity_poly.type
_entity_poly.pdbx_seq_one_letter_code
_entity_poly.pdbx_strand_id
1 'polypeptide(L)'
;PVWVVIAPQSGATSPAALAGSLVQVIAETLASLLLIDLIKPGHPVIFGPWPFVTDLRTGSFSGGSGEEAIMSAASAQITNHYGLASSVGAGMTDSKSPDAQAGYEKGITVALAALAGCNNVSESSGMMASLMGYSFESLVIDNDMLGMVMRTVRGIEVNEETLSYRAIKDTVEGEGHFLRDPQTLELMKTEYLYPTLADRSTQEEWEAEGSPDMRQRAEKRAREILNSHYPVYIDDETDKK
;
A
#
# COMPACT_ATOMS: atom_id res chain seq x y z
N PRO A 1 -3.77 -10.82 -20.05
CA PRO A 1 -3.95 -11.64 -18.85
C PRO A 1 -5.40 -11.55 -18.34
N VAL A 2 -5.84 -12.58 -17.63
CA VAL A 2 -7.08 -12.56 -16.85
C VAL A 2 -6.73 -12.29 -15.39
N TRP A 3 -7.44 -11.39 -14.77
CA TRP A 3 -7.33 -11.16 -13.34
C TRP A 3 -8.52 -11.83 -12.64
N VAL A 4 -8.24 -12.87 -11.87
CA VAL A 4 -9.22 -13.56 -11.05
C VAL A 4 -9.26 -12.89 -9.69
N VAL A 5 -10.45 -12.46 -9.28
CA VAL A 5 -10.69 -11.89 -7.95
C VAL A 5 -11.81 -12.66 -7.29
N ILE A 6 -11.51 -13.28 -6.15
CA ILE A 6 -12.45 -14.00 -5.31
C ILE A 6 -12.47 -13.35 -3.92
N ALA A 7 -13.59 -12.80 -3.52
CA ALA A 7 -13.71 -11.89 -2.39
C ALA A 7 -14.75 -12.34 -1.35
N PRO A 8 -14.58 -13.50 -0.70
CA PRO A 8 -15.46 -13.94 0.38
C PRO A 8 -15.22 -13.09 1.63
N GLN A 9 -16.26 -12.97 2.45
CA GLN A 9 -16.23 -12.23 3.71
C GLN A 9 -16.28 -13.20 4.89
N SER A 10 -15.24 -13.23 5.70
CA SER A 10 -15.16 -13.99 6.94
C SER A 10 -16.32 -13.67 7.86
N GLY A 11 -17.03 -14.72 8.26
CA GLY A 11 -18.22 -14.61 9.11
C GLY A 11 -19.54 -14.36 8.38
N ALA A 12 -19.52 -14.13 7.06
CA ALA A 12 -20.72 -13.96 6.25
C ALA A 12 -20.76 -14.95 5.08
N THR A 13 -19.89 -14.81 4.08
CA THR A 13 -19.85 -15.68 2.90
C THR A 13 -18.70 -16.70 2.94
N SER A 14 -17.91 -16.67 4.00
CA SER A 14 -16.91 -17.69 4.35
C SER A 14 -16.90 -17.91 5.87
N PRO A 15 -16.23 -18.98 6.37
CA PRO A 15 -16.19 -19.26 7.80
C PRO A 15 -15.64 -18.09 8.62
N ALA A 16 -16.15 -17.89 9.85
CA ALA A 16 -15.58 -16.90 10.78
C ALA A 16 -14.15 -17.27 11.26
N ALA A 17 -13.78 -18.55 11.20
CA ALA A 17 -12.42 -18.99 11.42
C ALA A 17 -11.54 -18.53 10.25
N LEU A 18 -10.57 -17.65 10.49
CA LEU A 18 -9.74 -17.03 9.45
C LEU A 18 -9.01 -18.07 8.58
N ALA A 19 -8.51 -19.14 9.18
CA ALA A 19 -7.89 -20.24 8.43
C ALA A 19 -8.90 -20.94 7.49
N GLY A 20 -10.15 -21.10 7.91
CA GLY A 20 -11.22 -21.64 7.08
C GLY A 20 -11.57 -20.72 5.91
N SER A 21 -11.58 -19.40 6.14
CA SER A 21 -11.75 -18.41 5.06
C SER A 21 -10.60 -18.47 4.06
N LEU A 22 -9.36 -18.62 4.50
CA LEU A 22 -8.21 -18.80 3.61
C LEU A 22 -8.33 -20.07 2.77
N VAL A 23 -8.75 -21.20 3.36
CA VAL A 23 -9.00 -22.43 2.61
C VAL A 23 -10.02 -22.22 1.51
N GLN A 24 -11.15 -21.58 1.84
CA GLN A 24 -12.22 -21.32 0.87
C GLN A 24 -11.76 -20.42 -0.27
N VAL A 25 -11.19 -19.23 0.05
CA VAL A 25 -10.79 -18.26 -0.99
C VAL A 25 -9.73 -18.83 -1.93
N ILE A 26 -8.77 -19.59 -1.39
CA ILE A 26 -7.73 -20.23 -2.21
C ILE A 26 -8.35 -21.33 -3.10
N ALA A 27 -9.24 -22.17 -2.57
CA ALA A 27 -9.90 -23.22 -3.34
C ALA A 27 -10.73 -22.63 -4.49
N GLU A 28 -11.52 -21.58 -4.24
CA GLU A 28 -12.32 -20.91 -5.27
C GLU A 28 -11.45 -20.20 -6.33
N THR A 29 -10.34 -19.59 -5.91
CA THR A 29 -9.40 -18.96 -6.85
C THR A 29 -8.67 -20.01 -7.70
N LEU A 30 -8.27 -21.16 -7.12
CA LEU A 30 -7.70 -22.30 -7.88
C LEU A 30 -8.71 -22.91 -8.86
N ALA A 31 -9.97 -23.03 -8.47
CA ALA A 31 -11.03 -23.51 -9.38
C ALA A 31 -11.19 -22.56 -10.58
N SER A 32 -11.12 -21.27 -10.36
CA SER A 32 -11.18 -20.26 -11.43
C SER A 32 -9.94 -20.32 -12.35
N LEU A 33 -8.75 -20.53 -11.78
CA LEU A 33 -7.53 -20.74 -12.54
C LEU A 33 -7.63 -21.96 -13.43
N LEU A 34 -8.11 -23.09 -12.88
CA LEU A 34 -8.32 -24.32 -13.63
C LEU A 34 -9.32 -24.11 -14.79
N LEU A 35 -10.42 -23.40 -14.55
CA LEU A 35 -11.39 -23.09 -15.61
C LEU A 35 -10.76 -22.31 -16.76
N ILE A 36 -9.93 -21.30 -16.44
CA ILE A 36 -9.22 -20.51 -17.46
C ILE A 36 -8.26 -21.39 -18.26
N ASP A 37 -7.50 -22.25 -17.59
CA ASP A 37 -6.55 -23.14 -18.24
C ASP A 37 -7.24 -24.19 -19.14
N LEU A 38 -8.40 -24.70 -18.74
CA LEU A 38 -9.22 -25.58 -19.58
C LEU A 38 -9.77 -24.89 -20.83
N ILE A 39 -10.09 -23.60 -20.74
CA ILE A 39 -10.57 -22.81 -21.91
C ILE A 39 -9.38 -22.44 -22.83
N LYS A 40 -8.26 -22.01 -22.22
CA LYS A 40 -7.08 -21.58 -22.95
C LYS A 40 -5.81 -21.97 -22.15
N PRO A 41 -5.24 -23.15 -22.43
CA PRO A 41 -4.05 -23.61 -21.73
C PRO A 41 -2.90 -22.61 -21.73
N GLY A 42 -2.28 -22.39 -20.59
CA GLY A 42 -1.15 -21.48 -20.41
C GLY A 42 -1.52 -19.99 -20.54
N HIS A 43 -2.80 -19.61 -20.46
CA HIS A 43 -3.17 -18.19 -20.49
C HIS A 43 -2.67 -17.45 -19.24
N PRO A 44 -2.03 -16.26 -19.37
CA PRO A 44 -1.55 -15.50 -18.22
C PRO A 44 -2.68 -15.09 -17.27
N VAL A 45 -2.51 -15.39 -15.98
CA VAL A 45 -3.49 -15.11 -14.92
C VAL A 45 -2.81 -14.37 -13.77
N ILE A 46 -3.49 -13.35 -13.23
CA ILE A 46 -3.19 -12.77 -11.92
C ILE A 46 -4.12 -13.45 -10.91
N PHE A 47 -3.55 -14.07 -9.90
CA PHE A 47 -4.24 -14.85 -8.88
C PHE A 47 -4.62 -13.96 -7.71
N GLY A 48 -5.91 -13.65 -7.56
CA GLY A 48 -6.42 -12.66 -6.61
C GLY A 48 -7.35 -13.27 -5.55
N PRO A 49 -6.83 -13.99 -4.55
CA PRO A 49 -7.59 -14.31 -3.35
C PRO A 49 -7.68 -13.07 -2.46
N TRP A 50 -8.86 -12.47 -2.37
CA TRP A 50 -9.15 -11.28 -1.57
C TRP A 50 -10.03 -11.64 -0.36
N PRO A 51 -9.47 -12.19 0.73
CA PRO A 51 -10.23 -12.56 1.91
C PRO A 51 -10.61 -11.31 2.69
N PHE A 52 -11.87 -10.93 2.62
CA PHE A 52 -12.43 -9.82 3.37
C PHE A 52 -13.03 -10.25 4.71
N VAL A 53 -13.45 -9.28 5.52
CA VAL A 53 -13.99 -9.49 6.85
C VAL A 53 -15.34 -8.80 6.99
N THR A 54 -16.24 -9.43 7.74
CA THR A 54 -17.48 -8.82 8.22
C THR A 54 -17.34 -8.46 9.69
N ASP A 55 -17.66 -7.24 10.10
CA ASP A 55 -17.87 -6.94 11.52
C ASP A 55 -19.10 -7.70 12.01
N LEU A 56 -18.89 -8.75 12.80
CA LEU A 56 -19.94 -9.65 13.25
C LEU A 56 -20.96 -9.00 14.19
N ARG A 57 -20.68 -7.80 14.71
CA ARG A 57 -21.59 -7.03 15.58
C ARG A 57 -22.61 -6.27 14.75
N THR A 58 -22.21 -5.79 13.58
CA THR A 58 -23.02 -4.92 12.72
C THR A 58 -23.46 -5.58 11.43
N GLY A 59 -22.78 -6.65 11.01
CA GLY A 59 -22.94 -7.28 9.70
C GLY A 59 -22.33 -6.48 8.55
N SER A 60 -21.61 -5.41 8.85
CA SER A 60 -21.01 -4.55 7.82
C SER A 60 -19.68 -5.12 7.32
N PHE A 61 -19.39 -4.90 6.06
CA PHE A 61 -18.06 -5.13 5.49
C PHE A 61 -17.01 -4.25 6.19
N SER A 62 -15.87 -4.83 6.53
CA SER A 62 -14.72 -4.13 7.11
C SER A 62 -13.50 -4.33 6.21
N GLY A 63 -13.03 -3.24 5.62
CA GLY A 63 -11.88 -3.26 4.70
C GLY A 63 -10.57 -2.78 5.34
N GLY A 64 -10.61 -2.35 6.61
CA GLY A 64 -9.44 -1.81 7.32
C GLY A 64 -9.05 -2.59 8.58
N SER A 65 -9.60 -3.79 8.77
CA SER A 65 -9.37 -4.55 10.00
C SER A 65 -8.01 -5.27 10.03
N GLY A 66 -7.52 -5.56 11.25
CA GLY A 66 -6.31 -6.34 11.44
C GLY A 66 -6.44 -7.78 10.94
N GLU A 67 -7.64 -8.34 10.98
CA GLU A 67 -7.96 -9.66 10.45
C GLU A 67 -7.84 -9.69 8.91
N GLU A 68 -8.32 -8.66 8.23
CA GLU A 68 -8.14 -8.50 6.79
C GLU A 68 -6.65 -8.39 6.44
N ALA A 69 -5.91 -7.57 7.18
CA ALA A 69 -4.48 -7.36 6.98
C ALA A 69 -3.67 -8.67 7.04
N ILE A 70 -3.91 -9.52 8.05
CA ILE A 70 -3.19 -10.79 8.20
C ILE A 70 -3.64 -11.82 7.16
N MET A 71 -4.91 -11.84 6.79
CA MET A 71 -5.40 -12.76 5.75
C MET A 71 -4.89 -12.39 4.36
N SER A 72 -4.80 -11.11 4.03
CA SER A 72 -4.19 -10.63 2.78
C SER A 72 -2.71 -10.99 2.70
N ALA A 73 -1.96 -10.82 3.81
CA ALA A 73 -0.57 -11.27 3.87
C ALA A 73 -0.43 -12.79 3.70
N ALA A 74 -1.27 -13.57 4.38
CA ALA A 74 -1.28 -15.03 4.24
C ALA A 74 -1.65 -15.47 2.82
N SER A 75 -2.61 -14.81 2.18
CA SER A 75 -2.98 -15.06 0.78
C SER A 75 -1.81 -14.81 -0.17
N ALA A 76 -1.06 -13.73 0.03
CA ALA A 76 0.15 -13.46 -0.75
C ALA A 76 1.20 -14.56 -0.57
N GLN A 77 1.47 -14.98 0.67
CA GLN A 77 2.42 -16.07 0.95
C GLN A 77 2.00 -17.40 0.32
N ILE A 78 0.72 -17.79 0.43
CA ILE A 78 0.20 -19.01 -0.19
C ILE A 78 0.33 -18.94 -1.71
N THR A 79 -0.01 -17.79 -2.31
CA THR A 79 0.11 -17.61 -3.76
C THR A 79 1.57 -17.71 -4.23
N ASN A 80 2.49 -17.11 -3.49
CA ASN A 80 3.93 -17.20 -3.77
C ASN A 80 4.44 -18.66 -3.64
N HIS A 81 3.90 -19.44 -2.69
CA HIS A 81 4.22 -20.87 -2.56
C HIS A 81 3.84 -21.68 -3.82
N TYR A 82 2.77 -21.31 -4.49
CA TYR A 82 2.39 -21.89 -5.79
C TYR A 82 3.16 -21.32 -6.99
N GLY A 83 4.02 -20.35 -6.80
CA GLY A 83 4.76 -19.68 -7.90
C GLY A 83 3.84 -18.83 -8.80
N LEU A 84 2.73 -18.35 -8.29
CA LEU A 84 1.73 -17.56 -9.03
C LEU A 84 1.89 -16.05 -8.74
N ALA A 85 1.52 -15.22 -9.71
CA ALA A 85 1.46 -13.78 -9.52
C ALA A 85 0.25 -13.42 -8.63
N SER A 86 0.53 -12.88 -7.43
CA SER A 86 -0.48 -12.58 -6.41
C SER A 86 -1.10 -11.19 -6.55
N SER A 87 -2.39 -11.10 -6.22
CA SER A 87 -3.08 -9.85 -5.97
C SER A 87 -3.94 -9.96 -4.72
N VAL A 88 -3.96 -8.91 -3.89
CA VAL A 88 -4.88 -8.79 -2.75
C VAL A 88 -5.50 -7.40 -2.71
N GLY A 89 -6.69 -7.27 -2.11
CA GLY A 89 -7.30 -5.99 -1.79
C GLY A 89 -6.81 -5.52 -0.42
N ALA A 90 -6.06 -4.41 -0.38
CA ALA A 90 -5.59 -3.80 0.86
C ALA A 90 -5.43 -2.29 0.71
N GLY A 91 -5.37 -1.55 1.82
CA GLY A 91 -5.31 -0.09 1.81
C GLY A 91 -6.68 0.58 1.77
N MET A 92 -7.73 -0.17 2.03
CA MET A 92 -9.06 0.35 2.32
C MET A 92 -9.14 0.84 3.77
N THR A 93 -10.19 1.61 4.07
CA THR A 93 -10.51 2.01 5.43
C THR A 93 -12.01 2.00 5.67
N ASP A 94 -12.40 1.71 6.90
CA ASP A 94 -13.79 1.85 7.35
C ASP A 94 -14.12 3.29 7.76
N SER A 95 -13.12 4.17 7.90
CA SER A 95 -13.34 5.58 8.16
C SER A 95 -14.07 6.28 7.01
N LYS A 96 -14.90 7.26 7.37
CA LYS A 96 -15.67 8.10 6.44
C LYS A 96 -14.97 9.43 6.13
N SER A 97 -13.81 9.66 6.74
CA SER A 97 -12.99 10.85 6.52
C SER A 97 -11.50 10.49 6.52
N PRO A 98 -10.63 11.26 5.84
CA PRO A 98 -9.18 11.08 5.90
C PRO A 98 -8.63 11.52 7.26
N ASP A 99 -8.77 10.67 8.25
CA ASP A 99 -8.38 10.88 9.64
C ASP A 99 -7.34 9.84 10.14
N ALA A 100 -7.10 9.83 11.44
CA ALA A 100 -6.14 8.89 12.03
C ALA A 100 -6.55 7.44 11.82
N GLN A 101 -7.87 7.12 11.83
CA GLN A 101 -8.36 5.78 11.53
C GLN A 101 -7.98 5.36 10.11
N ALA A 102 -8.24 6.23 9.13
CA ALA A 102 -7.87 5.96 7.74
C ALA A 102 -6.36 5.70 7.61
N GLY A 103 -5.54 6.48 8.30
CA GLY A 103 -4.08 6.35 8.24
C GLY A 103 -3.57 5.01 8.76
N TYR A 104 -4.00 4.57 9.95
CA TYR A 104 -3.49 3.32 10.51
C TYR A 104 -4.08 2.08 9.83
N GLU A 105 -5.36 2.08 9.44
CA GLU A 105 -5.98 0.95 8.73
C GLU A 105 -5.31 0.71 7.39
N LYS A 106 -5.17 1.74 6.57
CA LYS A 106 -4.51 1.65 5.27
C LYS A 106 -3.03 1.30 5.39
N GLY A 107 -2.32 1.96 6.30
CA GLY A 107 -0.88 1.74 6.48
C GLY A 107 -0.55 0.31 6.87
N ILE A 108 -1.28 -0.29 7.82
CA ILE A 108 -1.01 -1.66 8.28
C ILE A 108 -1.38 -2.70 7.23
N THR A 109 -2.54 -2.55 6.57
CA THR A 109 -3.02 -3.54 5.59
C THR A 109 -2.09 -3.60 4.38
N VAL A 110 -1.70 -2.46 3.82
CA VAL A 110 -0.76 -2.41 2.68
C VAL A 110 0.62 -2.89 3.08
N ALA A 111 1.15 -2.46 4.24
CA ALA A 111 2.49 -2.85 4.67
C ALA A 111 2.63 -4.36 4.86
N LEU A 112 1.65 -5.02 5.50
CA LEU A 112 1.67 -6.47 5.69
C LEU A 112 1.57 -7.22 4.37
N ALA A 113 0.68 -6.83 3.46
CA ALA A 113 0.55 -7.44 2.15
C ALA A 113 1.84 -7.31 1.33
N ALA A 114 2.43 -6.11 1.30
CA ALA A 114 3.64 -5.83 0.54
C ALA A 114 4.86 -6.58 1.09
N LEU A 115 5.06 -6.59 2.42
CA LEU A 115 6.14 -7.33 3.09
C LEU A 115 5.97 -8.84 2.98
N ALA A 116 4.74 -9.34 2.83
CA ALA A 116 4.48 -10.76 2.53
C ALA A 116 4.82 -11.14 1.07
N GLY A 117 5.23 -10.18 0.24
CA GLY A 117 5.64 -10.39 -1.15
C GLY A 117 4.49 -10.37 -2.15
N CYS A 118 3.39 -9.69 -1.86
CA CYS A 118 2.30 -9.50 -2.82
C CYS A 118 2.79 -8.73 -4.05
N ASN A 119 2.47 -9.22 -5.25
CA ASN A 119 2.89 -8.58 -6.50
C ASN A 119 2.00 -7.38 -6.88
N ASN A 120 0.73 -7.41 -6.51
CA ASN A 120 -0.23 -6.35 -6.80
C ASN A 120 -1.15 -6.12 -5.60
N VAL A 121 -1.02 -4.97 -4.96
CA VAL A 121 -1.92 -4.52 -3.89
C VAL A 121 -2.93 -3.56 -4.50
N SER A 122 -4.18 -4.00 -4.58
CA SER A 122 -5.28 -3.22 -5.16
C SER A 122 -6.05 -2.48 -4.08
N GLU A 123 -6.85 -1.48 -4.48
CA GLU A 123 -7.67 -0.63 -3.61
C GLU A 123 -6.84 0.22 -2.62
N SER A 124 -5.54 0.35 -2.86
CA SER A 124 -4.57 0.91 -1.93
C SER A 124 -4.58 2.45 -1.83
N SER A 125 -5.40 3.14 -2.62
CA SER A 125 -5.45 4.61 -2.58
C SER A 125 -6.82 5.20 -2.82
N GLY A 126 -7.18 6.23 -2.07
CA GLY A 126 -8.43 6.99 -2.19
C GLY A 126 -9.67 6.33 -1.61
N MET A 127 -9.67 5.00 -1.39
CA MET A 127 -10.84 4.25 -0.96
C MET A 127 -11.18 4.52 0.50
N MET A 128 -12.45 4.81 0.75
CA MET A 128 -13.00 5.19 2.06
C MET A 128 -14.29 4.44 2.34
N ALA A 129 -14.74 4.49 3.58
CA ALA A 129 -16.06 3.97 4.00
C ALA A 129 -16.33 2.54 3.51
N SER A 130 -15.36 1.64 3.69
CA SER A 130 -15.49 0.21 3.31
C SER A 130 -15.88 0.04 1.84
N LEU A 131 -15.13 0.68 0.92
CA LEU A 131 -15.35 0.74 -0.54
C LEU A 131 -16.57 1.55 -1.00
N MET A 132 -17.33 2.17 -0.10
CA MET A 132 -18.53 2.94 -0.43
C MET A 132 -18.25 4.41 -0.75
N GLY A 133 -17.02 4.87 -0.58
CA GLY A 133 -16.61 6.26 -0.83
C GLY A 133 -15.20 6.37 -1.40
N TYR A 134 -14.91 7.57 -1.91
CA TYR A 134 -13.61 7.94 -2.45
C TYR A 134 -13.30 9.39 -2.08
N SER A 135 -12.03 9.71 -1.79
CA SER A 135 -11.58 11.06 -1.48
C SER A 135 -10.30 11.39 -2.24
N PHE A 136 -10.25 12.57 -2.87
CA PHE A 136 -9.03 13.07 -3.51
C PHE A 136 -7.95 13.39 -2.48
N GLU A 137 -8.35 13.89 -1.30
CA GLU A 137 -7.42 14.12 -0.20
C GLU A 137 -6.81 12.80 0.27
N SER A 138 -7.63 11.76 0.44
CA SER A 138 -7.14 10.44 0.78
C SER A 138 -6.19 9.90 -0.30
N LEU A 139 -6.50 10.07 -1.59
CA LEU A 139 -5.62 9.64 -2.68
C LEU A 139 -4.22 10.26 -2.56
N VAL A 140 -4.15 11.55 -2.25
CA VAL A 140 -2.87 12.27 -2.11
C VAL A 140 -2.12 11.82 -0.85
N ILE A 141 -2.82 11.61 0.28
CA ILE A 141 -2.24 11.08 1.52
C ILE A 141 -1.70 9.66 1.30
N ASP A 142 -2.51 8.83 0.66
CA ASP A 142 -2.17 7.43 0.42
C ASP A 142 -0.95 7.29 -0.50
N ASN A 143 -0.73 8.22 -1.43
CA ASN A 143 0.47 8.24 -2.25
C ASN A 143 1.75 8.40 -1.40
N ASP A 144 1.75 9.26 -0.39
CA ASP A 144 2.87 9.38 0.55
C ASP A 144 3.02 8.10 1.41
N MET A 145 1.92 7.55 1.92
CA MET A 145 1.90 6.30 2.67
C MET A 145 2.47 5.14 1.84
N LEU A 146 2.04 4.99 0.58
CA LEU A 146 2.55 3.98 -0.34
C LEU A 146 4.05 4.15 -0.60
N GLY A 147 4.54 5.38 -0.72
CA GLY A 147 5.96 5.67 -0.79
C GLY A 147 6.73 5.14 0.42
N MET A 148 6.19 5.34 1.63
CA MET A 148 6.78 4.80 2.87
C MET A 148 6.78 3.26 2.88
N VAL A 149 5.68 2.63 2.48
CA VAL A 149 5.61 1.16 2.38
C VAL A 149 6.63 0.63 1.38
N MET A 150 6.75 1.23 0.19
CA MET A 150 7.73 0.83 -0.81
C MET A 150 9.17 1.00 -0.32
N ARG A 151 9.43 2.04 0.50
CA ARG A 151 10.73 2.19 1.16
C ARG A 151 11.01 1.05 2.14
N THR A 152 10.00 0.58 2.90
CA THR A 152 10.17 -0.56 3.81
C THR A 152 10.39 -1.88 3.05
N VAL A 153 9.69 -2.10 1.94
CA VAL A 153 9.84 -3.28 1.08
C VAL A 153 11.24 -3.38 0.49
N ARG A 154 11.86 -2.24 0.15
CA ARG A 154 13.25 -2.20 -0.33
C ARG A 154 14.23 -2.78 0.69
N GLY A 155 13.90 -2.70 1.99
CA GLY A 155 14.72 -3.24 3.07
C GLY A 155 15.99 -2.44 3.33
N ILE A 156 16.98 -3.11 3.92
CA ILE A 156 18.31 -2.56 4.25
C ILE A 156 19.34 -3.39 3.48
N GLU A 157 20.09 -2.73 2.63
CA GLU A 157 21.22 -3.38 1.96
C GLU A 157 22.37 -3.57 2.95
N VAL A 158 22.93 -4.80 2.99
CA VAL A 158 24.03 -5.14 3.89
C VAL A 158 25.22 -5.64 3.07
N ASN A 159 26.26 -4.81 3.01
CA ASN A 159 27.55 -5.12 2.39
C ASN A 159 28.66 -4.35 3.10
N GLU A 160 29.93 -4.55 2.69
CA GLU A 160 31.10 -3.91 3.32
C GLU A 160 31.01 -2.37 3.31
N GLU A 161 30.42 -1.78 2.28
CA GLU A 161 30.28 -0.34 2.15
C GLU A 161 29.17 0.19 3.07
N THR A 162 28.00 -0.47 3.08
CA THR A 162 26.85 -0.04 3.90
C THR A 162 27.03 -0.31 5.39
N LEU A 163 27.97 -1.19 5.80
CA LEU A 163 28.38 -1.35 7.19
C LEU A 163 29.13 -0.12 7.72
N SER A 164 29.63 0.75 6.85
CA SER A 164 30.17 2.09 7.16
C SER A 164 31.24 2.12 8.24
N TYR A 165 32.00 1.04 8.41
CA TYR A 165 33.02 0.93 9.47
C TYR A 165 34.03 2.08 9.45
N ARG A 166 34.48 2.48 8.26
CA ARG A 166 35.44 3.57 8.08
C ARG A 166 34.83 4.91 8.50
N ALA A 167 33.60 5.21 8.02
CA ALA A 167 32.92 6.45 8.38
C ALA A 167 32.67 6.54 9.89
N ILE A 168 32.31 5.41 10.55
CA ILE A 168 32.15 5.34 12.00
C ILE A 168 33.47 5.68 12.71
N LYS A 169 34.58 5.03 12.31
CA LYS A 169 35.89 5.25 12.91
C LYS A 169 36.33 6.71 12.77
N ASP A 170 36.33 7.23 11.53
CA ASP A 170 36.81 8.59 11.23
C ASP A 170 35.95 9.64 11.95
N THR A 171 34.64 9.43 12.10
CA THR A 171 33.76 10.34 12.84
C THR A 171 34.02 10.31 14.34
N VAL A 172 34.19 9.11 14.94
CA VAL A 172 34.46 8.98 16.39
C VAL A 172 35.84 9.57 16.77
N GLU A 173 36.83 9.42 15.90
CA GLU A 173 38.17 10.01 16.10
C GLU A 173 38.23 11.51 15.73
N GLY A 174 37.20 12.05 15.04
CA GLY A 174 37.13 13.41 14.49
C GLY A 174 36.08 14.32 15.13
N GLU A 175 35.13 14.82 14.32
CA GLU A 175 34.17 15.84 14.71
C GLU A 175 33.00 15.30 15.58
N GLY A 176 32.80 13.98 15.71
CA GLY A 176 31.80 13.37 16.53
C GLY A 176 30.37 13.39 15.95
N HIS A 177 30.19 13.76 14.67
CA HIS A 177 28.89 13.71 13.97
C HIS A 177 29.04 13.39 12.48
N PHE A 178 28.01 12.78 11.87
CA PHE A 178 28.03 12.27 10.50
C PHE A 178 27.50 13.26 9.45
N LEU A 179 27.01 14.44 9.82
CA LEU A 179 26.32 15.36 8.91
C LEU A 179 27.18 15.84 7.73
N ARG A 180 28.52 15.85 7.89
CA ARG A 180 29.47 16.25 6.85
C ARG A 180 30.19 15.08 6.19
N ASP A 181 29.90 13.87 6.62
CA ASP A 181 30.51 12.67 6.05
C ASP A 181 30.08 12.53 4.57
N PRO A 182 31.01 12.26 3.66
CA PRO A 182 30.69 12.09 2.23
C PRO A 182 29.65 11.02 1.96
N GLN A 183 29.66 9.92 2.69
CA GLN A 183 28.67 8.85 2.58
C GLN A 183 27.28 9.35 2.97
N THR A 184 27.15 10.16 4.02
CA THR A 184 25.88 10.79 4.40
C THR A 184 25.32 11.67 3.28
N LEU A 185 26.17 12.50 2.65
CA LEU A 185 25.78 13.39 1.56
C LEU A 185 25.36 12.65 0.29
N GLU A 186 25.88 11.47 0.06
CA GLU A 186 25.50 10.60 -1.05
C GLU A 186 24.20 9.86 -0.73
N LEU A 187 24.14 9.17 0.42
CA LEU A 187 23.01 8.33 0.80
C LEU A 187 21.75 9.11 1.14
N MET A 188 21.86 10.38 1.54
CA MET A 188 20.67 11.22 1.73
C MET A 188 19.78 11.31 0.47
N LYS A 189 20.33 11.07 -0.72
CA LYS A 189 19.60 11.14 -2.00
C LYS A 189 18.96 9.80 -2.41
N THR A 190 19.44 8.70 -1.86
CA THR A 190 19.08 7.34 -2.30
C THR A 190 18.47 6.50 -1.18
N GLU A 191 18.96 6.63 0.06
CA GLU A 191 18.48 5.82 1.20
C GLU A 191 17.25 6.40 1.88
N TYR A 192 17.07 7.71 1.83
CA TYR A 192 16.00 8.39 2.54
C TYR A 192 14.82 8.72 1.62
N LEU A 193 13.61 8.47 2.10
CA LEU A 193 12.40 8.95 1.47
C LEU A 193 12.03 10.32 2.04
N TYR A 194 11.90 11.29 1.17
CA TYR A 194 11.37 12.62 1.52
C TYR A 194 9.91 12.68 1.09
N PRO A 195 8.96 12.66 2.03
CA PRO A 195 7.54 12.73 1.71
C PRO A 195 7.21 14.09 1.08
N THR A 196 6.19 14.11 0.23
CA THR A 196 5.73 15.35 -0.42
C THR A 196 4.62 16.05 0.36
N LEU A 197 3.91 15.32 1.21
CA LEU A 197 2.77 15.80 1.97
C LEU A 197 2.97 15.72 3.49
N ALA A 198 3.60 14.62 3.97
CA ALA A 198 3.86 14.45 5.38
C ALA A 198 4.87 15.48 5.88
N ASP A 199 4.58 16.08 7.02
CA ASP A 199 5.39 17.13 7.60
C ASP A 199 6.71 16.59 8.18
N ARG A 200 7.79 17.29 7.90
CA ARG A 200 9.15 17.06 8.42
C ARG A 200 9.82 18.36 8.85
N SER A 201 9.06 19.48 8.84
CA SER A 201 9.56 20.80 9.27
C SER A 201 9.80 20.85 10.79
N THR A 202 10.52 21.85 11.22
CA THR A 202 10.59 22.17 12.65
C THR A 202 9.25 22.70 13.16
N GLN A 203 9.02 22.68 14.47
CA GLN A 203 7.81 23.23 15.06
C GLN A 203 7.63 24.72 14.71
N GLU A 204 8.73 25.48 14.72
CA GLU A 204 8.70 26.93 14.41
C GLU A 204 8.30 27.18 12.95
N GLU A 205 8.83 26.39 12.01
CA GLU A 205 8.45 26.49 10.59
C GLU A 205 6.98 26.11 10.39
N TRP A 206 6.51 25.02 11.01
CA TRP A 206 5.12 24.59 10.93
C TRP A 206 4.15 25.64 11.49
N GLU A 207 4.51 26.28 12.63
CA GLU A 207 3.71 27.37 13.21
C GLU A 207 3.70 28.60 12.29
N ALA A 208 4.83 28.92 11.67
CA ALA A 208 4.92 30.05 10.72
C ALA A 208 4.07 29.84 9.46
N GLU A 209 3.85 28.59 9.05
CA GLU A 209 2.97 28.20 7.95
C GLU A 209 1.48 28.15 8.33
N GLY A 210 1.12 28.47 9.58
CA GLY A 210 -0.24 28.47 10.07
C GLY A 210 -0.72 27.12 10.61
N SER A 211 0.20 26.26 11.01
CA SER A 211 -0.04 24.96 11.65
C SER A 211 -0.99 24.04 10.88
N PRO A 212 -0.79 23.85 9.56
CA PRO A 212 -1.71 23.04 8.76
C PRO A 212 -1.63 21.57 9.15
N ASP A 213 -2.78 20.92 9.31
CA ASP A 213 -2.85 19.47 9.45
C ASP A 213 -2.67 18.73 8.11
N MET A 214 -2.54 17.39 8.17
CA MET A 214 -2.37 16.55 6.99
C MET A 214 -3.52 16.73 5.99
N ARG A 215 -4.76 16.81 6.45
CA ARG A 215 -5.94 16.95 5.61
C ARG A 215 -5.94 18.29 4.86
N GLN A 216 -5.59 19.38 5.54
CA GLN A 216 -5.51 20.71 4.92
C GLN A 216 -4.43 20.74 3.83
N ARG A 217 -3.26 20.16 4.09
CA ARG A 217 -2.21 20.03 3.07
C ARG A 217 -2.66 19.18 1.88
N ALA A 218 -3.35 18.07 2.15
CA ALA A 218 -3.87 17.17 1.11
C ALA A 218 -4.94 17.85 0.25
N GLU A 219 -5.87 18.59 0.85
CA GLU A 219 -6.89 19.36 0.12
C GLU A 219 -6.24 20.38 -0.82
N LYS A 220 -5.29 21.16 -0.31
CA LYS A 220 -4.52 22.10 -1.13
C LYS A 220 -3.84 21.41 -2.30
N ARG A 221 -3.13 20.31 -2.04
CA ARG A 221 -2.41 19.55 -3.07
C ARG A 221 -3.34 18.93 -4.12
N ALA A 222 -4.47 18.36 -3.70
CA ALA A 222 -5.47 17.82 -4.61
C ALA A 222 -6.02 18.90 -5.54
N ARG A 223 -6.36 20.07 -5.01
CA ARG A 223 -6.81 21.23 -5.81
C ARG A 223 -5.74 21.73 -6.79
N GLU A 224 -4.49 21.80 -6.38
CA GLU A 224 -3.37 22.15 -7.26
C GLU A 224 -3.26 21.19 -8.46
N ILE A 225 -3.31 19.88 -8.20
CA ILE A 225 -3.25 18.86 -9.26
C ILE A 225 -4.43 19.01 -10.20
N LEU A 226 -5.65 19.09 -9.69
CA LEU A 226 -6.87 19.21 -10.49
C LEU A 226 -6.90 20.47 -11.35
N ASN A 227 -6.26 21.55 -10.91
CA ASN A 227 -6.23 22.82 -11.63
C ASN A 227 -5.06 22.97 -12.62
N SER A 228 -4.06 22.10 -12.56
CA SER A 228 -2.83 22.25 -13.34
C SER A 228 -2.48 21.06 -14.23
N HIS A 229 -3.05 19.90 -13.95
CA HIS A 229 -2.70 18.67 -14.67
C HIS A 229 -3.82 18.21 -15.60
N TYR A 230 -3.65 18.50 -16.88
CA TYR A 230 -4.56 18.11 -17.96
C TYR A 230 -3.80 17.24 -18.98
N PRO A 231 -3.54 15.96 -18.65
CA PRO A 231 -2.76 15.10 -19.53
C PRO A 231 -3.55 14.76 -20.80
N VAL A 232 -2.87 14.82 -21.94
CA VAL A 232 -3.39 14.36 -23.22
C VAL A 232 -2.68 13.06 -23.59
N TYR A 233 -3.32 11.93 -23.27
CA TYR A 233 -2.78 10.59 -23.55
C TYR A 233 -3.34 9.97 -24.83
N ILE A 234 -4.42 10.52 -25.36
CA ILE A 234 -5.15 10.03 -26.53
C ILE A 234 -5.12 11.14 -27.58
N ASP A 235 -4.78 10.80 -28.83
CA ASP A 235 -4.84 11.76 -29.91
C ASP A 235 -6.28 12.11 -30.30
N ASP A 236 -6.47 13.27 -30.94
CA ASP A 236 -7.80 13.81 -31.29
C ASP A 236 -8.62 12.88 -32.22
N GLU A 237 -7.97 12.00 -32.98
CA GLU A 237 -8.66 11.06 -33.86
C GLU A 237 -9.23 9.89 -33.08
N THR A 238 -8.49 9.41 -32.09
CA THR A 238 -8.91 8.32 -31.19
C THR A 238 -9.96 8.78 -30.20
N ASP A 239 -9.86 10.02 -29.72
CA ASP A 239 -10.81 10.60 -28.77
C ASP A 239 -12.20 10.85 -29.38
N LYS A 240 -12.28 11.03 -30.73
CA LYS A 240 -13.54 11.22 -31.46
C LYS A 240 -14.26 9.93 -31.80
N LYS A 241 -13.71 8.78 -31.55
CA LYS A 241 -14.31 7.44 -31.77
C LYS A 241 -15.04 6.93 -30.54
#